data_7d6ef08a05a280af018c163acc5e98aa
#
_entry.id   7d6ef08a05a280af018c163acc5e98aa
#
_cell.length_a   1.000
_cell.length_b   1.000
_cell.length_c   1.000
_cell.angle_alpha   90.00
_cell.angle_beta   90.00
_cell.angle_gamma   90.00
#
_symmetry.space_group_name_H-M   'P 1'
#
loop_
_entity.id
_entity.type
_entity.pdbx_description
1 polymer ?
#
loop_
_entity_poly.entity_id
_entity_poly.type
_entity_poly.pdbx_seq_one_letter_code
_entity_poly.pdbx_strand_id
1 'polypeptide(L)'
;MLLTEKEMSVLKDLQTQEKNCIDKYEKYAGLAKDDELKQLFEELKKKEQEHYKTIGQILNGEVPSCDCNDTAGKDYQPKGSYSKSEESEDKKNDCFLATDSIGTEKLVSGEYNSNVFACTLTSIRKVLADIEIEEQNHAEMLYKYKICLLYTSPSPRDST
;
A
#
# COMPACT_ATOMS: atom_id res chain seq x y z
N MET A 1 -17.05 -11.06 20.72
CA MET A 1 -16.89 -9.59 20.81
C MET A 1 -18.10 -8.94 20.16
N LEU A 2 -18.69 -7.97 20.84
CA LEU A 2 -19.79 -7.17 20.28
C LEU A 2 -19.23 -5.81 19.86
N LEU A 3 -19.44 -5.48 18.60
CA LEU A 3 -19.08 -4.16 18.06
C LEU A 3 -20.24 -3.19 18.21
N THR A 4 -19.94 -1.92 18.49
CA THR A 4 -20.93 -0.85 18.44
C THR A 4 -21.30 -0.56 16.98
N GLU A 5 -22.43 0.11 16.76
CA GLU A 5 -22.83 0.55 15.41
C GLU A 5 -21.79 1.44 14.77
N LYS A 6 -21.16 2.33 15.56
CA LYS A 6 -20.09 3.21 15.08
C LYS A 6 -18.85 2.42 14.65
N GLU A 7 -18.44 1.44 15.46
CA GLU A 7 -17.32 0.57 15.12
C GLU A 7 -17.59 -0.22 13.84
N MET A 8 -18.78 -0.78 13.70
CA MET A 8 -19.18 -1.49 12.49
C MET A 8 -19.15 -0.59 11.26
N SER A 9 -19.70 0.62 11.39
CA SER A 9 -19.73 1.59 10.28
C SER A 9 -18.31 1.96 9.82
N VAL A 10 -17.43 2.28 10.75
CA VAL A 10 -16.03 2.63 10.48
C VAL A 10 -15.28 1.47 9.83
N LEU A 11 -15.45 0.26 10.35
CA LEU A 11 -14.78 -0.93 9.81
C LEU A 11 -15.28 -1.28 8.41
N LYS A 12 -16.56 -1.12 8.13
CA LYS A 12 -17.12 -1.32 6.79
C LYS A 12 -16.57 -0.31 5.79
N ASP A 13 -16.40 0.95 6.21
CA ASP A 13 -15.81 1.97 5.36
C ASP A 13 -14.34 1.65 5.04
N LEU A 14 -13.57 1.23 6.04
CA LEU A 14 -12.18 0.80 5.83
C LEU A 14 -12.12 -0.42 4.90
N GLN A 15 -13.03 -1.38 5.06
CA GLN A 15 -13.08 -2.55 4.19
C GLN A 15 -13.41 -2.16 2.74
N THR A 16 -14.28 -1.17 2.55
CA THR A 16 -14.58 -0.62 1.23
C THR A 16 -13.34 0.04 0.62
N GLN A 17 -12.57 0.78 1.41
CA GLN A 17 -11.31 1.38 0.94
C GLN A 17 -10.31 0.30 0.49
N GLU A 18 -10.21 -0.79 1.25
CA GLU A 18 -9.35 -1.91 0.86
C GLU A 18 -9.81 -2.54 -0.46
N LYS A 19 -11.12 -2.70 -0.65
CA LYS A 19 -11.67 -3.22 -1.91
C LYS A 19 -11.32 -2.31 -3.09
N ASN A 20 -11.40 -1.00 -2.89
CA ASN A 20 -11.00 -0.03 -3.91
C ASN A 20 -9.51 -0.17 -4.26
N CYS A 21 -8.66 -0.36 -3.27
CA CYS A 21 -7.22 -0.58 -3.49
C CYS A 21 -6.95 -1.87 -4.26
N ILE A 22 -7.64 -2.97 -3.89
CA ILE A 22 -7.54 -4.26 -4.59
C ILE A 22 -7.87 -4.08 -6.06
N ASP A 23 -9.01 -3.46 -6.37
CA ASP A 23 -9.48 -3.26 -7.73
C ASP A 23 -8.53 -2.33 -8.52
N LYS A 24 -8.01 -1.29 -7.88
CA LYS A 24 -7.02 -0.39 -8.49
C LYS A 24 -5.74 -1.12 -8.85
N TYR A 25 -5.18 -1.89 -7.93
CA TYR A 25 -3.92 -2.61 -8.18
C TYR A 25 -4.08 -3.71 -9.23
N GLU A 26 -5.23 -4.38 -9.25
CA GLU A 26 -5.53 -5.34 -10.32
C GLU A 26 -5.52 -4.66 -11.69
N LYS A 27 -6.21 -3.54 -11.80
CA LYS A 27 -6.24 -2.75 -13.04
C LYS A 27 -4.85 -2.24 -13.42
N TYR A 28 -4.13 -1.69 -12.47
CA TYR A 28 -2.81 -1.09 -12.71
C TYR A 28 -1.77 -2.14 -13.07
N ALA A 29 -1.83 -3.34 -12.49
CA ALA A 29 -0.98 -4.45 -12.90
C ALA A 29 -1.20 -4.80 -14.39
N GLY A 30 -2.44 -4.71 -14.87
CA GLY A 30 -2.77 -4.92 -16.28
C GLY A 30 -2.33 -3.78 -17.20
N LEU A 31 -2.22 -2.55 -16.69
CA LEU A 31 -1.83 -1.37 -17.48
C LEU A 31 -0.32 -1.13 -17.49
N ALA A 32 0.38 -1.51 -16.45
CA ALA A 32 1.83 -1.32 -16.35
C ALA A 32 2.55 -2.06 -17.47
N LYS A 33 3.62 -1.46 -18.00
CA LYS A 33 4.44 -2.05 -19.06
C LYS A 33 5.72 -2.67 -18.51
N ASP A 34 6.29 -2.09 -17.47
CA ASP A 34 7.46 -2.63 -16.80
C ASP A 34 7.06 -3.86 -15.95
N ASP A 35 7.71 -4.98 -16.16
CA ASP A 35 7.42 -6.22 -15.41
C ASP A 35 7.66 -6.03 -13.90
N GLU A 36 8.66 -5.22 -13.53
CA GLU A 36 8.91 -4.88 -12.12
C GLU A 36 7.69 -4.20 -11.48
N LEU A 37 7.09 -3.24 -12.19
CA LEU A 37 5.91 -2.54 -11.70
C LEU A 37 4.68 -3.45 -11.67
N LYS A 38 4.51 -4.30 -12.68
CA LYS A 38 3.43 -5.30 -12.68
C LYS A 38 3.51 -6.20 -11.45
N GLN A 39 4.69 -6.73 -11.16
CA GLN A 39 4.92 -7.59 -10.00
C GLN A 39 4.65 -6.84 -8.70
N LEU A 40 5.10 -5.59 -8.60
CA LEU A 40 4.84 -4.76 -7.43
C LEU A 40 3.32 -4.61 -7.21
N PHE A 41 2.58 -4.24 -8.23
CA PHE A 41 1.11 -4.11 -8.12
C PHE A 41 0.43 -5.43 -7.73
N GLU A 42 0.90 -6.56 -8.23
CA GLU A 42 0.37 -7.87 -7.83
C GLU A 42 0.65 -8.18 -6.35
N GLU A 43 1.84 -7.85 -5.86
CA GLU A 43 2.18 -8.02 -4.44
C GLU A 43 1.32 -7.11 -3.54
N LEU A 44 1.18 -5.85 -3.93
CA LEU A 44 0.36 -4.89 -3.19
C LEU A 44 -1.11 -5.31 -3.17
N LYS A 45 -1.62 -5.82 -4.29
CA LYS A 45 -2.98 -6.36 -4.35
C LYS A 45 -3.19 -7.48 -3.33
N LYS A 46 -2.25 -8.41 -3.24
CA LYS A 46 -2.32 -9.52 -2.26
C LYS A 46 -2.37 -9.01 -0.83
N LYS A 47 -1.55 -8.01 -0.50
CA LYS A 47 -1.56 -7.40 0.83
C LYS A 47 -2.88 -6.71 1.14
N GLU A 48 -3.43 -5.97 0.19
CA GLU A 48 -4.74 -5.34 0.37
C GLU A 48 -5.85 -6.38 0.54
N GLN A 49 -5.76 -7.53 -0.14
CA GLN A 49 -6.69 -8.65 0.06
C GLN A 49 -6.58 -9.23 1.48
N GLU A 50 -5.37 -9.31 2.03
CA GLU A 50 -5.16 -9.72 3.43
C GLU A 50 -5.78 -8.72 4.39
N HIS A 51 -5.61 -7.42 4.17
CA HIS A 51 -6.24 -6.36 4.97
C HIS A 51 -7.76 -6.46 4.92
N TYR A 52 -8.32 -6.64 3.73
CA TYR A 52 -9.76 -6.82 3.53
C TYR A 52 -10.29 -7.98 4.36
N LYS A 53 -9.59 -9.11 4.31
CA LYS A 53 -9.95 -10.31 5.08
C LYS A 53 -9.85 -10.05 6.58
N THR A 54 -8.79 -9.39 7.03
CA THR A 54 -8.56 -9.06 8.44
C THR A 54 -9.69 -8.20 9.01
N ILE A 55 -10.11 -7.17 8.27
CA ILE A 55 -11.23 -6.33 8.68
C ILE A 55 -12.54 -7.14 8.70
N GLY A 56 -12.73 -8.03 7.73
CA GLY A 56 -13.86 -8.94 7.69
C GLY A 56 -13.94 -9.84 8.93
N GLN A 57 -12.81 -10.34 9.42
CA GLN A 57 -12.73 -11.11 10.66
C GLN A 57 -13.17 -10.27 11.87
N ILE A 58 -12.73 -9.02 11.96
CA ILE A 58 -13.17 -8.12 13.03
C ILE A 58 -14.67 -7.89 12.95
N LEU A 59 -15.21 -7.67 11.77
CA LEU A 59 -16.64 -7.48 11.57
C LEU A 59 -17.46 -8.71 11.98
N ASN A 60 -16.88 -9.90 11.91
CA ASN A 60 -17.48 -11.16 12.37
C ASN A 60 -17.27 -11.41 13.87
N GLY A 61 -16.71 -10.46 14.60
CA GLY A 61 -16.54 -10.57 16.05
C GLY A 61 -15.25 -11.25 16.49
N GLU A 62 -14.33 -11.51 15.56
CA GLU A 62 -13.03 -12.09 15.85
C GLU A 62 -12.00 -11.00 16.15
N VAL A 63 -10.96 -11.34 16.90
CA VAL A 63 -9.78 -10.49 17.07
C VAL A 63 -8.63 -11.18 16.35
N PRO A 64 -8.30 -10.78 15.11
CA PRO A 64 -7.21 -11.41 14.38
C PRO A 64 -5.88 -11.13 15.06
N SER A 65 -4.96 -12.10 14.96
CA SER A 65 -3.58 -11.87 15.40
C SER A 65 -2.96 -10.84 14.47
N CYS A 66 -2.20 -9.93 15.06
CA CYS A 66 -1.50 -8.91 14.30
C CYS A 66 -0.03 -9.00 14.59
N ASP A 67 0.73 -9.30 13.57
CA ASP A 67 2.19 -9.33 13.64
C ASP A 67 2.71 -8.36 12.60
N CYS A 68 2.88 -7.12 13.02
CA CYS A 68 3.42 -6.09 12.14
C CYS A 68 4.94 -6.03 12.31
N ASN A 69 5.61 -6.93 11.65
CA ASN A 69 7.05 -6.86 11.49
C ASN A 69 7.38 -6.74 10.01
N ASP A 70 6.71 -5.81 9.34
CA ASP A 70 6.84 -5.64 7.91
C ASP A 70 8.02 -4.72 7.58
N THR A 71 9.06 -5.30 7.02
CA THR A 71 10.24 -4.58 6.51
C THR A 71 10.22 -4.49 4.99
N ALA A 72 9.10 -4.83 4.35
CA ALA A 72 9.00 -4.93 2.90
C ALA A 72 9.43 -3.63 2.20
N GLY A 73 9.05 -2.48 2.74
CA GLY A 73 9.47 -1.19 2.18
C GLY A 73 10.98 -0.99 2.26
N LYS A 74 11.56 -1.30 3.41
CA LYS A 74 13.00 -1.18 3.64
C LYS A 74 13.80 -2.12 2.75
N ASP A 75 13.33 -3.35 2.60
CA ASP A 75 14.07 -4.41 1.90
C ASP A 75 13.86 -4.37 0.38
N TYR A 76 12.86 -3.65 -0.09
CA TYR A 76 12.54 -3.56 -1.51
C TYR A 76 13.63 -2.85 -2.30
N GLN A 77 14.13 -3.51 -3.35
CA GLN A 77 15.16 -2.98 -4.24
C GLN A 77 14.74 -3.21 -5.69
N PRO A 78 13.98 -2.29 -6.28
CA PRO A 78 13.42 -2.45 -7.62
C PRO A 78 14.48 -2.32 -8.71
N LYS A 79 14.25 -3.06 -9.80
CA LYS A 79 15.04 -2.94 -11.04
C LYS A 79 14.06 -2.72 -12.19
N GLY A 80 13.86 -1.45 -12.56
CA GLY A 80 13.01 -1.10 -13.70
C GLY A 80 13.67 -1.48 -15.02
N SER A 81 12.86 -1.75 -16.04
CA SER A 81 13.33 -2.13 -17.38
C SER A 81 13.75 -0.93 -18.22
N TYR A 82 13.38 0.27 -17.83
CA TYR A 82 13.63 1.46 -18.63
C TYR A 82 15.04 1.99 -18.44
N SER A 83 15.65 2.46 -19.54
CA SER A 83 16.84 3.28 -19.48
C SER A 83 16.55 4.60 -18.75
N LYS A 84 17.49 5.09 -17.96
CA LYS A 84 17.33 6.35 -17.21
C LYS A 84 17.15 7.57 -18.11
N SER A 85 17.74 7.53 -19.30
CA SER A 85 17.61 8.59 -20.31
C SER A 85 16.39 8.42 -21.21
N GLU A 86 15.67 7.31 -21.10
CA GLU A 86 14.50 7.05 -21.92
C GLU A 86 13.34 7.99 -21.55
N GLU A 87 12.69 8.53 -22.56
CA GLU A 87 11.53 9.43 -22.43
C GLU A 87 10.30 8.85 -23.16
N SER A 88 10.11 7.54 -23.10
CA SER A 88 8.98 6.90 -23.74
C SER A 88 7.66 7.19 -23.02
N GLU A 89 6.55 7.09 -23.75
CA GLU A 89 5.21 7.19 -23.16
C GLU A 89 4.96 6.07 -22.14
N ASP A 90 5.47 4.88 -22.40
CA ASP A 90 5.34 3.75 -21.47
C ASP A 90 6.00 4.06 -20.12
N LYS A 91 7.20 4.64 -20.13
CA LYS A 91 7.90 5.05 -18.91
C LYS A 91 7.11 6.13 -18.16
N LYS A 92 6.60 7.13 -18.89
CA LYS A 92 5.78 8.20 -18.29
C LYS A 92 4.51 7.66 -17.67
N ASN A 93 3.83 6.74 -18.35
CA ASN A 93 2.60 6.12 -17.86
C ASN A 93 2.87 5.28 -16.62
N ASP A 94 3.93 4.47 -16.61
CA ASP A 94 4.29 3.68 -15.44
C ASP A 94 4.65 4.57 -14.25
N CYS A 95 5.38 5.65 -14.48
CA CYS A 95 5.67 6.64 -13.45
C CYS A 95 4.38 7.27 -12.88
N PHE A 96 3.41 7.58 -13.76
CA PHE A 96 2.11 8.11 -13.35
C PHE A 96 1.35 7.11 -12.48
N LEU A 97 1.30 5.83 -12.88
CA LEU A 97 0.62 4.79 -12.10
C LEU A 97 1.21 4.65 -10.70
N ALA A 98 2.54 4.67 -10.59
CA ALA A 98 3.23 4.61 -9.30
C ALA A 98 2.93 5.87 -8.46
N THR A 99 2.96 7.05 -9.05
CA THR A 99 2.70 8.32 -8.37
C THR A 99 1.28 8.39 -7.83
N ASP A 100 0.30 8.00 -8.65
CA ASP A 100 -1.10 7.96 -8.24
C ASP A 100 -1.31 6.98 -7.07
N SER A 101 -0.67 5.83 -7.14
CA SER A 101 -0.76 4.80 -6.11
C SER A 101 -0.14 5.25 -4.78
N ILE A 102 0.95 6.00 -4.80
CA ILE A 102 1.52 6.62 -3.60
C ILE A 102 0.48 7.52 -2.93
N GLY A 103 -0.21 8.35 -3.72
CA GLY A 103 -1.28 9.22 -3.21
C GLY A 103 -2.40 8.43 -2.55
N THR A 104 -2.82 7.33 -3.17
CA THR A 104 -3.85 6.44 -2.62
C THR A 104 -3.41 5.85 -1.29
N GLU A 105 -2.17 5.33 -1.18
CA GLU A 105 -1.65 4.75 0.06
C GLU A 105 -1.62 5.79 1.19
N LYS A 106 -1.23 7.02 0.88
CA LYS A 106 -1.25 8.12 1.87
C LYS A 106 -2.67 8.39 2.37
N LEU A 107 -3.65 8.44 1.48
CA LEU A 107 -5.04 8.68 1.85
C LEU A 107 -5.59 7.54 2.72
N VAL A 108 -5.36 6.30 2.33
CA VAL A 108 -5.84 5.12 3.06
C VAL A 108 -5.18 5.03 4.43
N SER A 109 -3.87 5.27 4.52
CA SER A 109 -3.16 5.34 5.80
C SER A 109 -3.80 6.39 6.72
N GLY A 110 -4.15 7.56 6.19
CA GLY A 110 -4.87 8.60 6.92
C GLY A 110 -6.24 8.17 7.41
N GLU A 111 -6.98 7.40 6.64
CA GLU A 111 -8.27 6.84 7.02
C GLU A 111 -8.13 5.89 8.23
N TYR A 112 -7.13 5.01 8.23
CA TYR A 112 -6.85 4.15 9.38
C TYR A 112 -6.51 4.99 10.62
N ASN A 113 -5.64 5.97 10.48
CA ASN A 113 -5.25 6.85 11.59
C ASN A 113 -6.45 7.61 12.17
N SER A 114 -7.29 8.18 11.32
CA SER A 114 -8.47 8.95 11.74
C SER A 114 -9.50 8.09 12.47
N ASN A 115 -9.60 6.81 12.13
CA ASN A 115 -10.66 5.94 12.63
C ASN A 115 -10.23 5.02 13.77
N VAL A 116 -8.95 5.00 14.12
CA VAL A 116 -8.46 4.13 15.20
C VAL A 116 -9.16 4.39 16.52
N PHE A 117 -9.46 5.66 16.84
CA PHE A 117 -10.13 6.03 18.08
C PHE A 117 -11.62 5.71 18.12
N ALA A 118 -12.22 5.33 16.98
CA ALA A 118 -13.59 4.85 16.97
C ALA A 118 -13.71 3.46 17.61
N CYS A 119 -12.61 2.71 17.69
CA CYS A 119 -12.58 1.36 18.25
C CYS A 119 -12.18 1.40 19.72
N THR A 120 -12.99 0.75 20.58
CA THR A 120 -12.79 0.77 22.03
C THR A 120 -11.75 -0.23 22.51
N LEU A 121 -11.60 -1.37 21.80
CA LEU A 121 -10.66 -2.41 22.20
C LEU A 121 -9.23 -2.10 21.73
N THR A 122 -8.29 -2.15 22.64
CA THR A 122 -6.85 -1.97 22.36
C THR A 122 -6.37 -2.93 21.27
N SER A 123 -6.80 -4.19 21.32
CA SER A 123 -6.41 -5.21 20.34
C SER A 123 -6.85 -4.84 18.92
N ILE A 124 -8.04 -4.28 18.76
CA ILE A 124 -8.52 -3.82 17.45
C ILE A 124 -7.75 -2.58 16.98
N ARG A 125 -7.54 -1.61 17.87
CA ARG A 125 -6.71 -0.44 17.53
C ARG A 125 -5.31 -0.84 17.08
N LYS A 126 -4.74 -1.86 17.72
CA LYS A 126 -3.42 -2.38 17.33
C LYS A 126 -3.45 -2.95 15.90
N VAL A 127 -4.46 -3.73 15.56
CA VAL A 127 -4.64 -4.25 14.19
C VAL A 127 -4.70 -3.11 13.19
N LEU A 128 -5.51 -2.09 13.44
CA LEU A 128 -5.64 -0.95 12.53
C LEU A 128 -4.33 -0.17 12.40
N ALA A 129 -3.59 0.02 13.50
CA ALA A 129 -2.29 0.67 13.49
C ALA A 129 -1.26 -0.13 12.68
N ASP A 130 -1.28 -1.44 12.78
CA ASP A 130 -0.39 -2.33 12.03
C ASP A 130 -0.70 -2.29 10.53
N ILE A 131 -1.97 -2.26 10.15
CA ILE A 131 -2.37 -2.07 8.74
C ILE A 131 -1.88 -0.71 8.24
N GLU A 132 -2.01 0.35 9.03
CA GLU A 132 -1.50 1.68 8.67
C GLU A 132 0.00 1.65 8.37
N ILE A 133 0.80 0.95 9.17
CA ILE A 133 2.24 0.79 8.94
C ILE A 133 2.48 0.05 7.62
N GLU A 134 1.73 -0.99 7.32
CA GLU A 134 1.85 -1.72 6.05
C GLU A 134 1.51 -0.83 4.85
N GLU A 135 0.50 0.05 4.96
CA GLU A 135 0.19 1.03 3.92
C GLU A 135 1.37 2.01 3.70
N GLN A 136 2.06 2.41 4.76
CA GLN A 136 3.28 3.22 4.65
C GLN A 136 4.38 2.47 3.92
N ASN A 137 4.56 1.17 4.18
CA ASN A 137 5.51 0.33 3.44
C ASN A 137 5.16 0.27 1.96
N HIS A 138 3.89 0.16 1.61
CA HIS A 138 3.46 0.18 0.22
C HIS A 138 3.86 1.48 -0.49
N ALA A 139 3.64 2.61 0.17
CA ALA A 139 4.04 3.91 -0.37
C ALA A 139 5.56 4.00 -0.55
N GLU A 140 6.34 3.45 0.38
CA GLU A 140 7.80 3.40 0.28
C GLU A 140 8.26 2.55 -0.91
N MET A 141 7.65 1.38 -1.12
CA MET A 141 7.97 0.51 -2.25
C MET A 141 7.67 1.21 -3.59
N LEU A 142 6.52 1.84 -3.71
CA LEU A 142 6.13 2.59 -4.91
C LEU A 142 7.06 3.78 -5.15
N TYR A 143 7.45 4.48 -4.10
CA TYR A 143 8.40 5.59 -4.17
C TYR A 143 9.78 5.12 -4.65
N LYS A 144 10.29 4.02 -4.10
CA LYS A 144 11.55 3.42 -4.53
C LYS A 144 11.52 3.02 -6.00
N TYR A 145 10.41 2.43 -6.46
CA TYR A 145 10.24 2.13 -7.88
C TYR A 145 10.31 3.40 -8.72
N LYS A 146 9.57 4.43 -8.35
CA LYS A 146 9.57 5.71 -9.05
C LYS A 146 10.97 6.32 -9.14
N ILE A 147 11.72 6.28 -8.03
CA ILE A 147 13.09 6.79 -7.99
C ILE A 147 14.01 6.02 -8.93
N CYS A 148 13.86 4.70 -9.03
CA CYS A 148 14.70 3.91 -9.95
C CYS A 148 14.43 4.23 -11.42
N LEU A 149 13.27 4.81 -11.76
CA LEU A 149 12.99 5.28 -13.12
C LEU A 149 13.56 6.67 -13.41
N LEU A 150 13.58 7.55 -12.41
CA LEU A 150 13.82 8.98 -12.61
C LEU A 150 15.27 9.41 -12.34
N TYR A 151 15.96 8.69 -11.45
CA TYR A 151 17.29 9.12 -10.99
C TYR A 151 18.34 8.04 -11.18
N THR A 152 19.53 8.48 -11.60
CA THR A 152 20.73 7.67 -11.43
C THR A 152 21.07 7.63 -9.94
N SER A 153 21.53 6.49 -9.45
CA SER A 153 22.19 6.47 -8.15
C SER A 153 23.30 7.54 -8.18
N PRO A 154 23.39 8.40 -7.16
CA PRO A 154 24.48 9.38 -7.12
C PRO A 154 25.79 8.64 -7.30
N SER A 155 26.62 9.11 -8.25
CA SER A 155 27.98 8.62 -8.37
C SER A 155 28.70 8.97 -7.05
N PRO A 156 29.64 8.16 -6.58
CA PRO A 156 30.46 8.55 -5.43
C PRO A 156 31.12 9.92 -5.56
N ARG A 157 31.19 10.48 -6.77
CA ARG A 157 31.69 11.83 -7.04
C ARG A 157 30.69 12.94 -6.84
N ASP A 158 29.38 12.60 -6.78
CA ASP A 158 28.31 13.58 -6.60
C ASP A 158 27.97 13.78 -5.12
N SER A 159 28.65 13.08 -4.23
CA SER A 159 28.47 13.14 -2.78
C SER A 159 29.55 13.98 -2.05
N THR A 160 30.30 14.84 -2.77
CA THR A 160 31.29 15.78 -2.19
C THR A 160 30.78 17.20 -2.23
#